data_1cddb52a230d12f39d8cdb40227a810c
#
_entry.id   1cddb52a230d12f39d8cdb40227a810c
#
_cell.length_a   1.000
_cell.length_b   1.000
_cell.length_c   1.000
_cell.angle_alpha   90.00
_cell.angle_beta   90.00
_cell.angle_gamma   90.00
#
_symmetry.space_group_name_H-M   'P 1'
#
loop_
_entity.id
_entity.type
_entity.pdbx_description
1 polymer ?
#
loop_
_entity_poly.entity_id
_entity_poly.type
_entity_poly.pdbx_seq_one_letter_code
_entity_poly.pdbx_strand_id
1 'polypeptide(L)' 'MFYKLIAKHKTYVGEIKNGIPHGKGKTVYSDGRVLIGEWKKGISNGRIEYFNTKKKTQ' A
#
# COMPACT_ATOMS: atom_id res chain seq x y z
N MET A 1 9.24 -12.28 0.25
CA MET A 1 7.95 -12.96 0.07
C MET A 1 6.84 -11.95 0.14
N PHE A 2 5.89 -12.06 -0.77
CA PHE A 2 4.81 -11.08 -0.84
C PHE A 2 3.52 -11.65 -0.29
N TYR A 3 2.83 -10.82 0.45
CA TYR A 3 1.57 -11.17 1.06
C TYR A 3 0.54 -10.11 0.76
N LYS A 4 -0.70 -10.49 0.97
CA LYS A 4 -1.83 -9.61 0.78
C LYS A 4 -2.55 -9.46 2.09
N LEU A 5 -2.62 -8.24 2.59
CA LEU A 5 -3.32 -7.93 3.82
C LEU A 5 -4.55 -7.13 3.48
N ILE A 6 -5.70 -7.67 3.81
CA ILE A 6 -6.97 -7.03 3.47
C ILE A 6 -7.57 -6.39 4.70
N ALA A 7 -7.85 -5.10 4.61
CA ALA A 7 -8.53 -4.39 5.65
C ALA A 7 -9.83 -3.86 5.10
N LYS A 8 -10.59 -3.18 5.95
CA LYS A 8 -11.93 -2.75 5.56
C LYS A 8 -11.93 -1.79 4.38
N HIS A 9 -10.99 -0.87 4.35
CA HIS A 9 -10.96 0.16 3.31
C HIS A 9 -9.71 0.14 2.47
N LYS A 10 -8.85 -0.85 2.67
CA LYS A 10 -7.61 -0.88 1.92
C LYS A 10 -7.05 -2.28 1.89
N THR A 11 -6.19 -2.53 0.92
CA THR A 11 -5.50 -3.80 0.78
C THR A 11 -4.02 -3.52 0.57
N TYR A 12 -3.18 -4.15 1.37
CA TYR A 12 -1.74 -4.05 1.20
C TYR A 12 -1.24 -5.30 0.47
N VAL A 13 -0.39 -5.10 -0.52
CA VAL A 13 0.25 -6.21 -1.24
C VAL A 13 1.73 -5.92 -1.27
N GLY A 14 2.52 -6.81 -0.70
CA GLY A 14 3.95 -6.61 -0.71
C GLY A 14 4.63 -7.41 0.36
N GLU A 15 5.82 -6.94 0.75
CA GLU A 15 6.62 -7.63 1.73
C GLU A 15 6.09 -7.40 3.13
N ILE A 16 6.16 -8.44 3.94
CA ILE A 16 5.64 -8.41 5.29
C ILE A 16 6.67 -9.01 6.22
N LYS A 17 6.80 -8.40 7.39
CA LYS A 17 7.68 -8.91 8.42
C LYS A 17 6.90 -8.88 9.72
N ASN A 18 6.85 -10.04 10.40
CA ASN A 18 6.12 -10.16 11.66
C ASN A 18 4.67 -9.73 11.51
N GLY A 19 4.06 -10.07 10.37
CA GLY A 19 2.65 -9.79 10.17
C GLY A 19 2.31 -8.37 9.78
N ILE A 20 3.29 -7.52 9.59
CA ILE A 20 3.02 -6.12 9.22
C ILE A 20 3.84 -5.72 8.01
N PRO A 21 3.37 -4.73 7.26
CA PRO A 21 4.10 -4.26 6.08
C PRO A 21 5.52 -3.82 6.43
N HIS A 22 6.46 -4.32 5.67
CA HIS A 22 7.86 -3.98 5.89
C HIS A 22 8.62 -4.27 4.62
N GLY A 23 9.21 -3.24 4.03
CA GLY A 23 9.89 -3.37 2.78
C GLY A 23 9.05 -2.82 1.66
N LYS A 24 9.22 -3.34 0.47
CA LYS A 24 8.53 -2.81 -0.70
C LYS A 24 7.12 -3.37 -0.83
N GLY A 25 6.19 -2.52 -1.21
CA GLY A 25 4.83 -2.97 -1.39
C GLY A 25 3.94 -1.86 -1.88
N LYS A 26 2.65 -2.15 -1.93
CA LYS A 26 1.69 -1.14 -2.33
C LYS A 26 0.41 -1.31 -1.54
N THR A 27 -0.28 -0.21 -1.34
CA THR A 27 -1.56 -0.20 -0.67
C THR A 27 -2.60 0.34 -1.62
N VAL A 28 -3.69 -0.40 -1.78
CA VAL A 28 -4.79 0.01 -2.64
C VAL A 28 -5.99 0.32 -1.76
N TYR A 29 -6.49 1.53 -1.87
CA TYR A 29 -7.64 1.94 -1.09
C TYR A 29 -8.93 1.72 -1.88
N SER A 30 -10.02 1.53 -1.16
CA SER A 30 -11.28 1.25 -1.82
C SER A 30 -11.78 2.41 -2.68
N ASP A 31 -11.30 3.61 -2.42
CA ASP A 31 -11.71 4.76 -3.21
C ASP A 31 -10.83 4.97 -4.44
N GLY A 32 -9.91 4.05 -4.71
CA GLY A 32 -9.10 4.13 -5.90
C GLY A 32 -7.70 4.64 -5.70
N ARG A 33 -7.37 5.06 -4.49
CA ARG A 33 -6.02 5.54 -4.23
C ARG A 33 -5.05 4.37 -4.14
N VAL A 34 -3.84 4.57 -4.62
CA VAL A 34 -2.80 3.55 -4.59
C VAL A 34 -1.51 4.19 -4.14
N LEU A 35 -0.90 3.62 -3.13
CA LEU A 35 0.40 4.07 -2.63
C LEU A 35 1.41 2.97 -2.88
N ILE A 36 2.49 3.33 -3.57
CA ILE A 36 3.55 2.38 -3.89
C ILE A 36 4.85 2.90 -3.31
N GLY A 37 5.55 2.06 -2.60
CA GLY A 37 6.80 2.50 -2.03
C GLY A 37 7.30 1.52 -0.99
N GLU A 38 7.86 2.07 0.08
CA GLU A 38 8.44 1.26 1.13
C GLU A 38 7.73 1.50 2.44
N TRP A 39 7.63 0.43 3.20
CA TRP A 39 7.01 0.46 4.52
C TRP A 39 8.01 -0.02 5.54
N LYS A 40 7.89 0.50 6.74
CA LYS A 40 8.72 0.07 7.86
C LYS A 40 7.81 0.00 9.07
N LYS A 41 7.70 -1.20 9.64
CA LYS A 41 6.86 -1.42 10.81
C LYS A 41 5.43 -0.96 10.58
N GLY A 42 4.92 -1.21 9.37
CA GLY A 42 3.54 -0.87 9.05
C GLY A 42 3.30 0.55 8.62
N ILE A 43 4.33 1.37 8.63
CA ILE A 43 4.20 2.79 8.30
C ILE A 43 4.97 3.08 7.02
N SER A 44 4.41 3.91 6.17
CA SER A 44 5.12 4.30 4.97
C SER A 44 6.41 5.01 5.36
N ASN A 45 7.48 4.67 4.66
CA ASN A 45 8.78 5.19 4.99
C ASN A 45 9.54 5.53 3.72
N GLY A 46 10.08 6.73 3.68
CA GLY A 46 10.83 7.13 2.52
C GLY A 46 9.94 7.56 1.37
N ARG A 47 10.36 7.25 0.16
CA ARG A 47 9.66 7.71 -1.03
C ARG A 47 8.44 6.85 -1.30
N ILE A 48 7.31 7.51 -1.41
CA ILE A 48 6.05 6.86 -1.72
C ILE A 48 5.48 7.50 -2.96
N GLU A 49 5.06 6.69 -3.93
CA GLU A 49 4.39 7.20 -5.11
C GLU A 49 2.89 7.05 -4.91
N TYR A 50 2.18 8.09 -5.27
CA TYR A 50 0.75 8.12 -5.06
C TYR A 50 0.02 8.15 -6.40
N PHE A 51 -0.98 7.28 -6.52
CA PHE A 51 -1.83 7.23 -7.70
C PHE A 51 -3.28 7.24 -7.26
N ASN A 52 -4.14 7.70 -8.15
CA ASN A 52 -5.57 7.64 -7.88
C ASN A 52 -6.25 7.10 -9.12
N THR A 53 -6.58 5.81 -9.09
CA THR A 53 -7.11 5.13 -10.26
C THR A 53 -8.55 5.49 -10.57
N LYS A 54 -9.25 6.05 -9.61
CA LYS A 54 -10.64 6.44 -9.84
C LYS A 54 -10.81 7.91 -10.09
N LYS A 55 -9.71 8.62 -10.14
CA LYS A 55 -9.79 10.04 -10.34
C LYS A 55 -10.34 10.34 -11.72
N LYS A 56 -11.34 11.17 -11.77
CA LYS A 56 -11.86 11.64 -13.03
C LYS A 56 -11.12 12.88 -13.42
N THR A 57 -10.65 12.90 -14.61
CA THR A 57 -10.00 14.07 -15.12
C THR A 57 -11.02 14.92 -15.83
N GLN A 58 -11.14 16.09 -15.38
CA GLN A 58 -12.16 16.96 -15.97
C GLN A 58 -11.55 18.21 -16.40
#